data_41bcc8de0577ce77da44d1aee6415c0a
#
_entry.id   41bcc8de0577ce77da44d1aee6415c0a
#
_cell.length_a   1.000
_cell.length_b   1.000
_cell.length_c   1.000
_cell.angle_alpha   90.00
_cell.angle_beta   90.00
_cell.angle_gamma   90.00
#
_symmetry.space_group_name_H-M   'P 1'
#
loop_
_entity.id
_entity.type
_entity.pdbx_description
1 polymer ?
#
loop_
_entity_poly.entity_id
_entity_poly.type
_entity_poly.pdbx_seq_one_letter_code
_entity_poly.pdbx_strand_id
1 'polypeptide(L)'
;MPVLHAIAEQAPTCLEKLVASEAALFDESRAAERLNAMPSFDSPAPLSFTRGDMYDAGALTDATRGASMVFMFSTKFAVDGDGRLAVSPKLRPALVAGTVVVTVNNELATADGFELVARMDGPDGERSGGSTACVWRAV
;
A
#
# COMPACT_ATOMS: atom_id res chain seq x y z
N MET A 1 9.53 -23.07 5.37
CA MET A 1 8.61 -21.89 5.31
C MET A 1 8.01 -21.79 3.90
N PRO A 2 7.01 -22.62 3.53
CA PRO A 2 6.47 -22.64 2.15
C PRO A 2 5.40 -21.59 1.87
N VAL A 3 4.83 -20.94 2.90
CA VAL A 3 3.66 -20.05 2.75
C VAL A 3 4.01 -18.73 2.05
N LEU A 4 5.19 -18.16 2.30
CA LEU A 4 5.61 -16.90 1.68
C LEU A 4 5.96 -17.04 0.19
N HIS A 5 6.41 -18.22 -0.23
CA HIS A 5 6.70 -18.49 -1.64
C HIS A 5 5.41 -18.58 -2.48
N ALA A 6 4.37 -19.21 -1.93
CA ALA A 6 3.06 -19.30 -2.59
C ALA A 6 2.36 -17.94 -2.75
N ILE A 7 2.57 -17.00 -1.81
CA ILE A 7 2.02 -15.65 -1.90
C ILE A 7 2.75 -14.84 -2.97
N ALA A 8 4.06 -15.00 -3.10
CA ALA A 8 4.85 -14.30 -4.12
C ALA A 8 4.54 -14.81 -5.54
N GLU A 9 4.24 -16.09 -5.72
CA GLU A 9 3.84 -16.66 -7.01
C GLU A 9 2.42 -16.30 -7.42
N GLN A 10 1.53 -15.99 -6.47
CA GLN A 10 0.14 -15.61 -6.74
C GLN A 10 -0.08 -14.09 -6.86
N ALA A 11 0.88 -13.27 -6.43
CA ALA A 11 0.78 -11.83 -6.46
C ALA A 11 0.54 -11.25 -7.89
N PRO A 12 1.22 -11.73 -8.95
CA PRO A 12 0.95 -11.29 -10.32
C PRO A 12 -0.49 -11.57 -10.75
N THR A 13 -1.00 -12.77 -10.46
CA THR A 13 -2.36 -13.18 -10.83
C THR A 13 -3.46 -12.40 -10.08
N CYS A 14 -3.18 -11.99 -8.84
CA CYS A 14 -4.07 -11.11 -8.08
C CYS A 14 -4.08 -9.70 -8.65
N LEU A 15 -2.92 -9.17 -9.03
CA LEU A 15 -2.78 -7.85 -9.63
C LEU A 15 -3.49 -7.79 -11.00
N GLU A 16 -3.34 -8.83 -11.83
CA GLU A 16 -4.03 -8.96 -13.11
C GLU A 16 -5.55 -9.03 -12.94
N LYS A 17 -6.05 -9.72 -11.92
CA LYS A 17 -7.49 -9.77 -11.62
C LYS A 17 -8.02 -8.45 -11.07
N LEU A 18 -7.24 -7.71 -10.26
CA LEU A 18 -7.61 -6.39 -9.77
C LEU A 18 -7.69 -5.40 -10.93
N VAL A 19 -6.71 -5.38 -11.81
CA VAL A 19 -6.67 -4.53 -13.01
C VAL A 19 -7.82 -4.90 -13.95
N ALA A 20 -8.13 -6.18 -14.15
CA ALA A 20 -9.26 -6.62 -14.96
C ALA A 20 -10.62 -6.24 -14.34
N SER A 21 -10.75 -6.22 -13.00
CA SER A 21 -11.98 -5.81 -12.34
C SER A 21 -12.20 -4.31 -12.36
N GLU A 22 -11.14 -3.52 -12.28
CA GLU A 22 -11.23 -2.06 -12.46
C GLU A 22 -11.51 -1.67 -13.90
N ALA A 23 -10.97 -2.39 -14.88
CA ALA A 23 -11.28 -2.18 -16.30
C ALA A 23 -12.76 -2.40 -16.63
N ALA A 24 -13.47 -3.23 -15.87
CA ALA A 24 -14.91 -3.45 -16.02
C ALA A 24 -15.77 -2.30 -15.45
N LEU A 25 -15.19 -1.41 -14.65
CA LEU A 25 -15.89 -0.26 -14.03
C LEU A 25 -15.60 1.07 -14.75
N PHE A 26 -14.60 1.11 -15.64
CA PHE A 26 -14.23 2.30 -16.39
C PHE A 26 -14.38 2.05 -17.89
N ASP A 27 -14.90 3.07 -18.61
CA ASP A 27 -15.01 3.12 -20.05
C ASP A 27 -13.81 2.45 -20.75
N GLU A 28 -14.06 1.35 -21.49
CA GLU A 28 -13.06 0.47 -22.08
C GLU A 28 -12.03 1.22 -22.93
N SER A 29 -12.42 2.33 -23.55
CA SER A 29 -11.53 3.14 -24.39
C SER A 29 -10.43 3.86 -23.58
N ARG A 30 -10.77 4.35 -22.37
CA ARG A 30 -9.81 4.97 -21.45
C ARG A 30 -8.93 3.98 -20.72
N ALA A 31 -9.44 2.79 -20.47
CA ALA A 31 -8.66 1.70 -19.85
C ALA A 31 -7.58 1.20 -20.81
N ALA A 32 -7.90 1.04 -22.09
CA ALA A 32 -6.95 0.61 -23.12
C ALA A 32 -5.82 1.65 -23.35
N GLU A 33 -6.12 2.94 -23.33
CA GLU A 33 -5.09 3.99 -23.42
C GLU A 33 -4.14 3.98 -22.22
N ARG A 34 -4.67 3.78 -21.03
CA ARG A 34 -3.85 3.70 -19.80
C ARG A 34 -3.00 2.44 -19.73
N LEU A 35 -3.52 1.29 -20.18
CA LEU A 35 -2.75 0.05 -20.25
C LEU A 35 -1.60 0.17 -21.26
N ASN A 36 -1.81 0.82 -22.41
CA ASN A 36 -0.77 1.05 -23.41
C ASN A 36 0.27 2.09 -22.98
N ALA A 37 -0.06 2.96 -22.03
CA ALA A 37 0.87 3.92 -21.43
C ALA A 37 1.63 3.37 -20.21
N MET A 38 1.25 2.20 -19.68
CA MET A 38 2.00 1.53 -18.62
C MET A 38 3.30 0.96 -19.20
N PRO A 39 4.45 1.14 -18.51
CA PRO A 39 5.68 0.48 -18.91
C PRO A 39 5.42 -1.04 -18.94
N SER A 40 5.85 -1.68 -20.02
CA SER A 40 5.64 -3.12 -20.19
C SER A 40 6.28 -3.86 -19.00
N PHE A 41 5.51 -4.74 -18.36
CA PHE A 41 6.00 -5.58 -17.27
C PHE A 41 6.90 -6.74 -17.77
N ASP A 42 7.48 -6.61 -18.96
CA ASP A 42 8.35 -7.62 -19.58
C ASP A 42 9.65 -7.86 -18.80
N SER A 43 9.91 -7.05 -17.79
CA SER A 43 11.01 -7.29 -16.84
C SER A 43 10.48 -7.03 -15.43
N PRO A 44 10.12 -8.06 -14.66
CA PRO A 44 9.68 -7.85 -13.30
C PRO A 44 10.80 -7.14 -12.51
N ALA A 45 10.44 -6.05 -11.83
CA ALA A 45 11.38 -5.39 -10.94
C ALA A 45 11.93 -6.40 -9.94
N PRO A 46 13.25 -6.38 -9.64
CA PRO A 46 13.81 -7.33 -8.70
C PRO A 46 13.12 -7.20 -7.35
N LEU A 47 12.52 -8.30 -6.89
CA LEU A 47 11.92 -8.37 -5.56
C LEU A 47 13.02 -8.59 -4.53
N SER A 48 13.03 -7.78 -3.49
CA SER A 48 13.88 -7.97 -2.32
C SER A 48 13.03 -8.11 -1.06
N PHE A 49 13.46 -8.99 -0.16
CA PHE A 49 12.81 -9.19 1.13
C PHE A 49 13.79 -8.82 2.24
N THR A 50 13.39 -7.88 3.07
CA THR A 50 14.19 -7.46 4.23
C THR A 50 13.40 -7.76 5.50
N ARG A 51 14.05 -8.38 6.48
CA ARG A 51 13.51 -8.53 7.82
C ARG A 51 14.04 -7.39 8.69
N GLY A 52 13.14 -6.62 9.28
CA GLY A 52 13.49 -5.49 10.16
C GLY A 52 12.36 -5.18 11.13
N ASP A 53 12.65 -4.34 12.10
CA ASP A 53 11.65 -3.75 12.97
C ASP A 53 11.16 -2.44 12.31
N MET A 54 9.88 -2.38 11.99
CA MET A 54 9.26 -1.19 11.41
C MET A 54 9.25 0.03 12.35
N TYR A 55 9.51 -0.17 13.64
CA TYR A 55 9.66 0.91 14.61
C TYR A 55 11.11 1.38 14.77
N ASP A 56 12.07 0.72 14.13
CA ASP A 56 13.44 1.21 13.98
C ASP A 56 13.52 2.18 12.80
N ALA A 57 13.91 3.43 13.07
CA ALA A 57 13.94 4.48 12.07
C ALA A 57 14.95 4.22 10.95
N GLY A 58 16.07 3.57 11.25
CA GLY A 58 17.09 3.21 10.26
C GLY A 58 16.58 2.14 9.31
N ALA A 59 16.05 1.04 9.85
CA ALA A 59 15.48 -0.05 9.08
C ALA A 59 14.31 0.44 8.20
N LEU A 60 13.46 1.34 8.72
CA LEU A 60 12.35 1.91 7.98
C LEU A 60 12.84 2.79 6.83
N THR A 61 13.83 3.67 7.07
CA THR A 61 14.44 4.51 6.03
C THR A 61 15.08 3.67 4.93
N ASP A 62 15.79 2.62 5.28
CA ASP A 62 16.42 1.73 4.30
C ASP A 62 15.37 0.98 3.47
N ALA A 63 14.30 0.49 4.11
CA ALA A 63 13.22 -0.23 3.44
C ALA A 63 12.39 0.65 2.49
N THR A 64 12.25 1.95 2.79
CA THR A 64 11.46 2.89 1.98
C THR A 64 12.29 3.75 1.03
N ARG A 65 13.58 3.54 0.99
CA ARG A 65 14.51 4.33 0.17
C ARG A 65 14.13 4.31 -1.31
N GLY A 66 13.80 5.48 -1.86
CA GLY A 66 13.42 5.63 -3.26
C GLY A 66 12.03 5.09 -3.62
N ALA A 67 11.25 4.68 -2.63
CA ALA A 67 9.90 4.24 -2.87
C ALA A 67 9.00 5.42 -3.28
N SER A 68 8.28 5.28 -4.38
CA SER A 68 7.21 6.20 -4.78
C SER A 68 5.87 5.85 -4.13
N MET A 69 5.73 4.58 -3.69
CA MET A 69 4.55 4.09 -3.00
C MET A 69 4.95 3.11 -1.89
N VAL A 70 4.27 3.21 -0.76
CA VAL A 70 4.36 2.27 0.38
C VAL A 70 2.99 1.68 0.63
N PHE A 71 2.88 0.36 0.63
CA PHE A 71 1.66 -0.35 0.99
C PHE A 71 1.83 -1.01 2.36
N MET A 72 0.87 -0.74 3.27
CA MET A 72 0.88 -1.25 4.64
C MET A 72 -0.41 -2.00 4.95
N PHE A 73 -0.34 -3.33 5.08
CA PHE A 73 -1.46 -4.11 5.60
C PHE A 73 -1.49 -3.98 7.13
N SER A 74 -2.03 -2.85 7.61
CA SER A 74 -1.83 -2.34 8.97
C SER A 74 -2.82 -2.85 10.02
N THR A 75 -3.64 -3.84 9.70
CA THR A 75 -4.73 -4.37 10.55
C THR A 75 -4.29 -4.80 11.95
N LYS A 76 -3.03 -5.22 12.09
CA LYS A 76 -2.44 -5.70 13.36
C LYS A 76 -1.36 -4.78 13.92
N PHE A 77 -1.15 -3.63 13.31
CA PHE A 77 -0.13 -2.69 13.80
C PHE A 77 -0.63 -1.96 15.05
N ALA A 78 0.32 -1.58 15.90
CA ALA A 78 0.01 -0.79 17.08
C ALA A 78 -0.58 0.57 16.68
N VAL A 79 -1.59 0.99 17.41
CA VAL A 79 -2.20 2.32 17.32
C VAL A 79 -1.97 3.08 18.63
N ASP A 80 -1.98 4.39 18.53
CA ASP A 80 -1.93 5.30 19.68
C ASP A 80 -3.32 5.45 20.36
N GLY A 81 -3.41 6.35 21.33
CA GLY A 81 -4.65 6.63 22.08
C GLY A 81 -5.78 7.21 21.22
N ASP A 82 -5.46 7.78 20.06
CA ASP A 82 -6.41 8.35 19.09
C ASP A 82 -6.76 7.39 17.95
N GLY A 83 -6.26 6.14 18.01
CA GLY A 83 -6.50 5.12 16.99
C GLY A 83 -5.68 5.30 15.73
N ARG A 84 -4.60 6.11 15.77
CA ARG A 84 -3.68 6.32 14.65
C ARG A 84 -2.50 5.35 14.74
N LEU A 85 -1.94 4.99 13.59
CA LEU A 85 -0.79 4.12 13.53
C LEU A 85 0.40 4.68 14.30
N ALA A 86 0.87 3.95 15.31
CA ALA A 86 2.02 4.36 16.14
C ALA A 86 3.33 4.50 15.35
N VAL A 87 3.40 3.94 14.13
CA VAL A 87 4.52 4.11 13.20
C VAL A 87 4.49 5.46 12.46
N SER A 88 3.35 6.17 12.46
CA SER A 88 3.15 7.40 11.68
C SER A 88 4.27 8.43 11.86
N PRO A 89 4.67 8.84 13.09
CA PRO A 89 5.72 9.85 13.28
C PRO A 89 7.11 9.38 12.84
N LYS A 90 7.34 8.06 12.78
CA LYS A 90 8.61 7.48 12.33
C LYS A 90 8.65 7.25 10.81
N LEU A 91 7.49 6.96 10.22
CA LEU A 91 7.35 6.73 8.79
C LEU A 91 7.58 8.04 8.00
N ARG A 92 7.01 9.16 8.46
CA ARG A 92 7.07 10.41 7.71
C ARG A 92 8.51 10.87 7.38
N PRO A 93 9.46 10.93 8.32
CA PRO A 93 10.83 11.34 7.99
C PRO A 93 11.59 10.35 7.09
N ALA A 94 11.14 9.09 7.00
CA ALA A 94 11.71 8.08 6.11
C ALA A 94 11.25 8.22 4.65
N LEU A 95 10.25 9.06 4.37
CA LEU A 95 9.64 9.23 3.06
C LEU A 95 10.01 10.57 2.42
N VAL A 96 10.15 10.55 1.11
CA VAL A 96 10.23 11.77 0.29
C VAL A 96 8.84 12.39 0.18
N ALA A 97 8.75 13.73 0.19
CA ALA A 97 7.50 14.42 -0.05
C ALA A 97 6.88 14.00 -1.40
N GLY A 98 5.58 13.78 -1.40
CA GLY A 98 4.85 13.25 -2.54
C GLY A 98 4.74 11.72 -2.59
N THR A 99 5.47 10.98 -1.74
CA THR A 99 5.31 9.52 -1.64
C THR A 99 3.87 9.17 -1.24
N VAL A 100 3.28 8.24 -1.98
CA VAL A 100 1.95 7.71 -1.68
C VAL A 100 2.06 6.58 -0.66
N VAL A 101 1.21 6.61 0.37
CA VAL A 101 1.12 5.53 1.36
C VAL A 101 -0.31 4.99 1.36
N VAL A 102 -0.45 3.68 1.24
CA VAL A 102 -1.75 3.00 1.36
C VAL A 102 -1.76 2.21 2.66
N THR A 103 -2.73 2.47 3.51
CA THR A 103 -2.96 1.71 4.75
C THR A 103 -4.28 0.97 4.70
N VAL A 104 -4.39 -0.16 5.41
CA VAL A 104 -5.62 -0.94 5.51
C VAL A 104 -6.08 -0.98 6.97
N ASN A 105 -7.32 -0.57 7.20
CA ASN A 105 -8.06 -0.51 8.47
C ASN A 105 -7.58 0.53 9.49
N ASN A 106 -6.28 0.84 9.54
CA ASN A 106 -5.75 1.84 10.46
C ASN A 106 -5.24 3.08 9.70
N GLU A 107 -5.32 4.23 10.32
CA GLU A 107 -5.02 5.52 9.70
C GLU A 107 -3.68 6.09 10.18
N LEU A 108 -3.02 6.84 9.29
CA LEU A 108 -1.87 7.68 9.66
C LEU A 108 -2.37 8.97 10.34
N ALA A 109 -1.48 9.63 11.08
CA ALA A 109 -1.79 10.92 11.69
C ALA A 109 -1.48 12.07 10.71
N THR A 110 -2.48 12.92 10.45
CA THR A 110 -2.27 14.14 9.63
C THR A 110 -1.28 15.10 10.29
N ALA A 111 -1.23 15.13 11.62
CA ALA A 111 -0.28 15.93 12.38
C ALA A 111 1.19 15.55 12.13
N ASP A 112 1.44 14.32 11.66
CA ASP A 112 2.78 13.83 11.34
C ASP A 112 3.23 14.17 9.90
N GLY A 113 2.43 14.94 9.14
CA GLY A 113 2.78 15.34 7.78
C GLY A 113 2.24 14.36 6.72
N PHE A 114 1.05 13.81 6.94
CA PHE A 114 0.31 13.04 5.94
C PHE A 114 -1.01 13.72 5.58
N GLU A 115 -1.30 13.79 4.30
CA GLU A 115 -2.57 14.25 3.76
C GLU A 115 -3.40 13.04 3.32
N LEU A 116 -4.64 12.92 3.79
CA LEU A 116 -5.57 11.90 3.31
C LEU A 116 -6.08 12.28 1.92
N VAL A 117 -5.74 11.48 0.92
CA VAL A 117 -6.14 11.70 -0.49
C VAL A 117 -7.45 10.99 -0.81
N ALA A 118 -7.62 9.76 -0.33
CA ALA A 118 -8.82 8.96 -0.59
C ALA A 118 -9.05 7.94 0.52
N ARG A 119 -10.32 7.56 0.69
CA ARG A 119 -10.76 6.47 1.55
C ARG A 119 -11.68 5.57 0.74
N MET A 120 -11.45 4.26 0.79
CA MET A 120 -12.23 3.27 0.05
C MET A 120 -12.63 2.16 1.02
N ASP A 121 -13.92 1.92 1.13
CA ASP A 121 -14.44 0.80 1.91
C ASP A 121 -14.58 -0.41 0.97
N GLY A 122 -13.98 -1.52 1.38
CA GLY A 122 -14.11 -2.78 0.69
C GLY A 122 -15.49 -3.40 0.91
N PRO A 123 -15.90 -4.35 0.07
CA PRO A 123 -17.16 -5.06 0.27
C PRO A 123 -17.14 -5.77 1.61
N ASP A 124 -18.24 -5.65 2.35
CA ASP A 124 -18.47 -6.41 3.57
C ASP A 124 -18.50 -7.90 3.20
N GLY A 125 -17.42 -8.60 3.50
CA GLY A 125 -17.45 -10.06 3.44
C GLY A 125 -18.41 -10.58 4.52
N GLU A 126 -19.29 -11.52 4.20
CA GLU A 126 -20.31 -12.07 5.08
C GLU A 126 -19.80 -12.60 6.44
N ARG A 127 -18.47 -12.63 6.66
CA ARG A 127 -17.83 -13.21 7.86
C ARG A 127 -16.78 -12.37 8.55
N SER A 128 -16.43 -11.23 8.03
CA SER A 128 -15.46 -10.31 8.68
C SER A 128 -15.86 -8.90 8.34
N GLY A 129 -15.94 -8.02 9.33
CA GLY A 129 -16.20 -6.60 9.11
C GLY A 129 -15.34 -6.07 7.97
N GLY A 130 -15.90 -5.19 7.14
CA GLY A 130 -15.28 -4.66 5.94
C GLY A 130 -13.88 -4.13 6.18
N SER A 131 -13.06 -4.11 5.13
CA SER A 131 -11.75 -3.48 5.17
C SER A 131 -11.84 -2.08 4.57
N THR A 132 -11.24 -1.10 5.23
CA THR A 132 -11.10 0.26 4.71
C THR A 132 -9.66 0.48 4.26
N ALA A 133 -9.47 0.87 3.01
CA ALA A 133 -8.19 1.33 2.52
C ALA A 133 -8.14 2.86 2.56
N CYS A 134 -7.07 3.42 3.13
CA CYS A 134 -6.80 4.85 3.13
C CYS A 134 -5.56 5.14 2.30
N VAL A 135 -5.68 6.07 1.35
CA VAL A 135 -4.58 6.55 0.52
C VAL A 135 -4.11 7.90 1.05
N TRP A 136 -2.84 7.98 1.38
CA TRP A 136 -2.19 9.13 1.96
C TRP A 136 -1.10 9.67 1.03
N ARG A 137 -0.79 10.94 1.17
CA ARG A 137 0.38 11.59 0.58
C ARG A 137 1.27 12.13 1.69
N ALA A 138 2.57 11.86 1.62
CA ALA A 138 3.56 12.51 2.47
C ALA A 138 3.73 13.98 2.03
N VAL A 139 3.52 14.94 2.91
CA VAL A 139 3.59 16.39 2.63
C VAL A 139 4.73 17.07 3.39
#